data_93034e6d4e0f7bf5a4a45d4a13c0b0bd
#
_entry.id   93034e6d4e0f7bf5a4a45d4a13c0b0bd
#
_cell.length_a   1.000
_cell.length_b   1.000
_cell.length_c   1.000
_cell.angle_alpha   90.00
_cell.angle_beta   90.00
_cell.angle_gamma   90.00
#
_symmetry.space_group_name_H-M   'P 1'
#
loop_
_entity.id
_entity.type
_entity.pdbx_description
1 polymer ?
#
loop_
_entity_poly.entity_id
_entity_poly.type
_entity_poly.pdbx_seq_one_letter_code
_entity_poly.pdbx_strand_id
1 'polypeptide(L)'
;MATQKQYLNSLKEFLFLIGVFLANFTPIANATENNFIKVDKNTDLEIYEWTHRPVVIFANSDKDPNFISQLEFLSKDIEALQERDIIVLIDTDPKLSSSLRKKLRPHGFAFVLIGKDGQVKLRKPSPWNIREIARVIDKMPIRQQEIARKKQEKRD
;
A
#
# COMPACT_ATOMS: atom_id res chain seq x y z
N MET A 1 -49.85 5.61 -45.86
CA MET A 1 -49.72 5.97 -44.44
C MET A 1 -49.13 4.87 -43.55
N ALA A 2 -48.56 3.80 -44.13
CA ALA A 2 -47.98 2.65 -43.36
C ALA A 2 -46.48 2.73 -43.11
N THR A 3 -45.75 3.53 -43.84
CA THR A 3 -44.29 3.57 -43.85
C THR A 3 -43.63 4.35 -42.68
N GLN A 4 -44.30 5.34 -42.11
CA GLN A 4 -43.74 6.15 -41.04
C GLN A 4 -43.76 5.46 -39.67
N LYS A 5 -44.76 4.60 -39.41
CA LYS A 5 -44.84 3.82 -38.15
C LYS A 5 -43.79 2.72 -38.08
N GLN A 6 -43.42 2.17 -39.24
CA GLN A 6 -42.40 1.09 -39.31
C GLN A 6 -40.99 1.64 -39.05
N TYR A 7 -40.67 2.83 -39.52
CA TYR A 7 -39.37 3.48 -39.26
C TYR A 7 -39.22 3.90 -37.79
N LEU A 8 -40.28 4.36 -37.15
CA LEU A 8 -40.26 4.74 -35.75
C LEU A 8 -40.03 3.54 -34.80
N ASN A 9 -40.61 2.39 -35.11
CA ASN A 9 -40.40 1.16 -34.35
C ASN A 9 -38.96 0.61 -34.50
N SER A 10 -38.43 0.62 -35.74
CA SER A 10 -37.06 0.23 -36.01
C SER A 10 -36.04 1.12 -35.32
N LEU A 11 -36.32 2.43 -35.23
CA LEU A 11 -35.43 3.38 -34.53
C LEU A 11 -35.42 3.18 -33.00
N LYS A 12 -36.57 2.80 -32.43
CA LYS A 12 -36.68 2.48 -30.99
C LYS A 12 -35.96 1.20 -30.66
N GLU A 13 -36.05 0.16 -31.46
CA GLU A 13 -35.33 -1.10 -31.32
C GLU A 13 -33.81 -0.88 -31.42
N PHE A 14 -33.37 -0.01 -32.35
CA PHE A 14 -31.96 0.31 -32.53
C PHE A 14 -31.39 1.14 -31.36
N LEU A 15 -32.17 2.07 -30.80
CA LEU A 15 -31.79 2.85 -29.64
C LEU A 15 -31.78 2.00 -28.36
N PHE A 16 -32.65 0.99 -28.27
CA PHE A 16 -32.66 0.06 -27.13
C PHE A 16 -31.43 -0.86 -27.12
N LEU A 17 -30.98 -1.33 -28.30
CA LEU A 17 -29.77 -2.15 -28.45
C LEU A 17 -28.48 -1.38 -28.13
N ILE A 18 -28.42 -0.07 -28.41
CA ILE A 18 -27.26 0.78 -28.08
C ILE A 18 -27.21 1.06 -26.55
N GLY A 19 -28.38 1.17 -25.92
CA GLY A 19 -28.47 1.43 -24.46
C GLY A 19 -28.00 0.26 -23.60
N VAL A 20 -28.12 -0.98 -24.08
CA VAL A 20 -27.72 -2.20 -23.32
C VAL A 20 -26.22 -2.48 -23.40
N PHE A 21 -25.51 -1.96 -24.42
CA PHE A 21 -24.07 -2.21 -24.59
C PHE A 21 -23.18 -1.25 -23.80
N LEU A 22 -23.73 -0.15 -23.23
CA LEU A 22 -22.98 0.82 -22.42
C LEU A 22 -22.98 0.54 -20.91
N ALA A 23 -23.66 -0.51 -20.47
CA ALA A 23 -23.85 -0.77 -19.02
C ALA A 23 -22.79 -1.69 -18.37
N ASN A 24 -21.75 -2.15 -19.11
CA ASN A 24 -20.73 -3.04 -18.57
C ASN A 24 -19.31 -2.48 -18.65
N PHE A 25 -19.15 -1.14 -18.75
CA PHE A 25 -17.86 -0.54 -18.45
C PHE A 25 -17.78 -0.36 -16.93
N THR A 26 -17.56 -1.47 -16.20
CA THR A 26 -17.03 -1.37 -14.85
C THR A 26 -15.64 -0.75 -14.99
N PRO A 27 -15.38 0.46 -14.46
CA PRO A 27 -14.01 0.87 -14.31
C PRO A 27 -13.36 -0.20 -13.44
N ILE A 28 -12.38 -0.91 -13.97
CA ILE A 28 -11.38 -1.57 -13.15
C ILE A 28 -10.73 -0.40 -12.41
N ALA A 29 -11.26 -0.08 -11.24
CA ALA A 29 -10.52 0.68 -10.27
C ALA A 29 -9.28 -0.18 -10.03
N ASN A 30 -8.16 0.17 -10.69
CA ASN A 30 -6.86 -0.16 -10.18
C ASN A 30 -6.85 0.44 -8.78
N ALA A 31 -7.20 -0.37 -7.79
CA ALA A 31 -6.84 -0.11 -6.42
C ALA A 31 -5.32 -0.10 -6.45
N THR A 32 -4.74 1.07 -6.71
CA THR A 32 -3.39 1.39 -6.32
C THR A 32 -3.43 1.17 -4.83
N GLU A 33 -2.98 -0.01 -4.38
CA GLU A 33 -2.86 -0.29 -2.96
C GLU A 33 -2.12 0.90 -2.37
N ASN A 34 -2.82 1.67 -1.55
CA ASN A 34 -2.24 2.87 -0.98
C ASN A 34 -1.25 2.38 0.08
N ASN A 35 -0.01 2.17 -0.33
CA ASN A 35 1.07 1.67 0.53
C ASN A 35 1.31 2.55 1.76
N PHE A 36 0.69 3.74 1.80
CA PHE A 36 0.83 4.72 2.88
C PHE A 36 -0.49 4.87 3.64
N ILE A 37 -0.51 4.45 4.90
CA ILE A 37 -1.69 4.47 5.77
C ILE A 37 -1.41 5.34 6.98
N LYS A 38 -2.27 6.33 7.22
CA LYS A 38 -2.26 7.07 8.48
C LYS A 38 -2.83 6.20 9.58
N VAL A 39 -2.08 6.04 10.68
CA VAL A 39 -2.54 5.24 11.82
C VAL A 39 -3.66 5.93 12.58
N ASP A 40 -4.55 5.12 13.14
CA ASP A 40 -5.52 5.53 14.14
C ASP A 40 -5.08 5.10 15.56
N LYS A 41 -5.95 5.37 16.54
CA LYS A 41 -5.67 5.04 17.93
C LYS A 41 -5.48 3.54 18.19
N ASN A 42 -6.16 2.70 17.42
CA ASN A 42 -6.27 1.24 17.63
C ASN A 42 -5.58 0.43 16.54
N THR A 43 -4.81 1.08 15.64
CA THR A 43 -4.09 0.38 14.59
C THR A 43 -3.26 -0.76 15.17
N ASP A 44 -3.49 -1.97 14.68
CA ASP A 44 -2.80 -3.18 15.12
C ASP A 44 -1.82 -3.68 14.06
N LEU A 45 -0.65 -4.15 14.49
CA LEU A 45 0.35 -4.75 13.61
C LEU A 45 0.05 -6.22 13.28
N GLU A 46 -0.71 -6.90 14.12
CA GLU A 46 -1.00 -8.33 13.96
C GLU A 46 -1.76 -8.63 12.65
N ILE A 47 -2.59 -7.67 12.19
CA ILE A 47 -3.32 -7.81 10.92
C ILE A 47 -2.40 -7.92 9.69
N TYR A 48 -1.15 -7.49 9.81
CA TYR A 48 -0.15 -7.52 8.74
C TYR A 48 0.77 -8.73 8.83
N GLU A 49 0.72 -9.51 9.90
CA GLU A 49 1.57 -10.69 10.07
C GLU A 49 1.37 -11.66 8.90
N TRP A 50 2.46 -12.26 8.46
CA TRP A 50 2.56 -13.21 7.34
C TRP A 50 2.17 -12.66 5.97
N THR A 51 1.54 -11.48 5.89
CA THR A 51 1.11 -10.84 4.64
C THR A 51 2.04 -9.70 4.22
N HIS A 52 2.29 -8.76 5.11
CA HIS A 52 3.06 -7.55 4.82
C HIS A 52 4.23 -7.34 5.78
N ARG A 53 5.12 -6.42 5.38
CA ARG A 53 6.20 -5.89 6.22
C ARG A 53 5.88 -4.44 6.58
N PRO A 54 5.34 -4.17 7.78
CA PRO A 54 5.08 -2.81 8.19
C PRO A 54 6.37 -1.99 8.33
N VAL A 55 6.39 -0.84 7.71
CA VAL A 55 7.33 0.25 7.98
C VAL A 55 6.56 1.31 8.75
N VAL A 56 6.84 1.47 10.04
CA VAL A 56 6.18 2.48 10.86
C VAL A 56 7.06 3.72 10.94
N ILE A 57 6.51 4.86 10.53
CA ILE A 57 7.19 6.16 10.58
C ILE A 57 6.52 7.00 11.65
N PHE A 58 7.29 7.29 12.70
CA PHE A 58 6.87 8.19 13.76
C PHE A 58 7.50 9.56 13.59
N ALA A 59 6.71 10.59 13.86
CA ALA A 59 7.19 11.96 14.02
C ALA A 59 6.32 12.69 15.05
N ASN A 60 6.76 13.87 15.50
CA ASN A 60 5.97 14.70 16.40
C ASN A 60 5.03 15.66 15.65
N SER A 61 5.21 15.77 14.34
CA SER A 61 4.42 16.61 13.43
C SER A 61 4.59 16.13 11.99
N ASP A 62 3.61 16.39 11.16
CA ASP A 62 3.69 16.23 9.70
C ASP A 62 4.67 17.20 9.02
N LYS A 63 5.12 18.23 9.76
CA LYS A 63 6.13 19.21 9.31
C LYS A 63 7.56 18.83 9.73
N ASP A 64 7.77 17.70 10.39
CA ASP A 64 9.10 17.22 10.77
C ASP A 64 9.96 17.00 9.50
N PRO A 65 11.14 17.63 9.37
CA PRO A 65 11.99 17.49 8.17
C PRO A 65 12.40 16.04 7.89
N ASN A 66 12.65 15.23 8.92
CA ASN A 66 12.99 13.82 8.75
C ASN A 66 11.80 13.02 8.23
N PHE A 67 10.59 13.35 8.70
CA PHE A 67 9.36 12.73 8.21
C PHE A 67 9.14 13.04 6.73
N ILE A 68 9.26 14.31 6.33
CA ILE A 68 9.11 14.75 4.94
C ILE A 68 10.13 14.02 4.04
N SER A 69 11.42 14.04 4.45
CA SER A 69 12.48 13.34 3.71
C SER A 69 12.24 11.84 3.61
N GLN A 70 11.72 11.22 4.67
CA GLN A 70 11.42 9.78 4.65
C GLN A 70 10.31 9.44 3.67
N LEU A 71 9.22 10.22 3.64
CA LEU A 71 8.15 10.02 2.66
C LEU A 71 8.66 10.21 1.23
N GLU A 72 9.47 11.23 1.01
CA GLU A 72 10.10 11.47 -0.30
C GLU A 72 10.99 10.32 -0.74
N PHE A 73 11.77 9.72 0.15
CA PHE A 73 12.60 8.56 -0.16
C PHE A 73 11.76 7.32 -0.53
N LEU A 74 10.65 7.08 0.15
CA LEU A 74 9.80 5.92 -0.11
C LEU A 74 8.95 6.10 -1.37
N SER A 75 8.47 7.33 -1.66
CA SER A 75 7.65 7.59 -2.83
C SER A 75 8.42 7.54 -4.16
N LYS A 76 9.76 7.58 -4.14
CA LYS A 76 10.60 7.48 -5.34
C LYS A 76 10.54 6.11 -6.03
N ASP A 77 10.18 5.05 -5.31
CA ASP A 77 10.17 3.69 -5.84
C ASP A 77 9.08 2.85 -5.16
N ILE A 78 7.85 3.10 -5.56
CA ILE A 78 6.67 2.38 -5.05
C ILE A 78 6.71 0.90 -5.44
N GLU A 79 7.25 0.57 -6.62
CA GLU A 79 7.38 -0.81 -7.08
C GLU A 79 8.29 -1.63 -6.14
N ALA A 80 9.39 -1.03 -5.66
CA ALA A 80 10.26 -1.68 -4.69
C ALA A 80 9.58 -1.95 -3.34
N LEU A 81 8.63 -1.08 -2.92
CA LEU A 81 7.80 -1.32 -1.75
C LEU A 81 6.85 -2.50 -1.98
N GLN A 82 6.13 -2.49 -3.10
CA GLN A 82 5.15 -3.53 -3.46
C GLN A 82 5.81 -4.89 -3.66
N GLU A 83 6.95 -4.94 -4.36
CA GLU A 83 7.70 -6.18 -4.58
C GLU A 83 8.07 -6.89 -3.28
N ARG A 84 8.25 -6.13 -2.19
CA ARG A 84 8.65 -6.63 -0.87
C ARG A 84 7.50 -6.65 0.14
N ASP A 85 6.26 -6.50 -0.33
CA ASP A 85 5.05 -6.46 0.49
C ASP A 85 5.18 -5.46 1.65
N ILE A 86 5.76 -4.27 1.37
CA ILE A 86 5.91 -3.20 2.37
C ILE A 86 4.62 -2.38 2.44
N ILE A 87 4.12 -2.17 3.66
CA ILE A 87 3.08 -1.21 3.96
C ILE A 87 3.64 -0.14 4.89
N VAL A 88 3.35 1.12 4.61
CA VAL A 88 3.88 2.26 5.37
C VAL A 88 2.80 2.79 6.30
N LEU A 89 3.04 2.72 7.59
CA LEU A 89 2.16 3.21 8.64
C LEU A 89 2.71 4.53 9.18
N ILE A 90 1.91 5.59 9.13
CA ILE A 90 2.30 6.96 9.46
C ILE A 90 1.65 7.42 10.74
N ASP A 91 2.46 7.78 11.74
CA ASP A 91 2.02 8.35 13.01
C ASP A 91 2.77 9.65 13.32
N THR A 92 2.13 10.79 13.02
CA THR A 92 2.67 12.14 13.24
C THR A 92 1.99 12.90 14.37
N ASP A 93 1.11 12.23 15.14
CA ASP A 93 0.40 12.84 16.25
C ASP A 93 0.68 12.14 17.59
N PRO A 94 1.62 12.64 18.39
CA PRO A 94 1.88 12.10 19.73
C PRO A 94 0.66 12.14 20.67
N LYS A 95 -0.27 13.10 20.48
CA LYS A 95 -1.46 13.24 21.33
C LYS A 95 -2.47 12.11 21.11
N LEU A 96 -2.45 11.50 19.91
CA LEU A 96 -3.28 10.34 19.59
C LEU A 96 -3.00 9.17 20.55
N SER A 97 -1.78 9.07 21.09
CA SER A 97 -1.34 7.98 21.96
C SER A 97 -1.69 6.61 21.39
N SER A 98 -1.39 6.42 20.10
CA SER A 98 -1.72 5.22 19.34
C SER A 98 -1.19 3.95 20.01
N SER A 99 -1.82 2.79 19.72
CA SER A 99 -1.32 1.48 20.15
C SER A 99 0.13 1.24 19.71
N LEU A 100 0.48 1.71 18.50
CA LEU A 100 1.83 1.61 17.96
C LEU A 100 2.84 2.41 18.76
N ARG A 101 2.51 3.63 19.22
CA ARG A 101 3.39 4.42 20.11
C ARG A 101 3.60 3.74 21.45
N LYS A 102 2.56 3.13 22.01
CA LYS A 102 2.68 2.39 23.27
C LYS A 102 3.56 1.15 23.13
N LYS A 103 3.40 0.40 22.03
CA LYS A 103 4.16 -0.83 21.73
C LYS A 103 5.61 -0.53 21.36
N LEU A 104 5.83 0.45 20.48
CA LEU A 104 7.14 0.73 19.89
C LEU A 104 7.93 1.87 20.58
N ARG A 105 7.29 2.68 21.41
CA ARG A 105 7.91 3.75 22.24
C ARG A 105 8.91 4.63 21.48
N PRO A 106 8.47 5.35 20.42
CA PRO A 106 9.36 6.21 19.64
C PRO A 106 9.78 7.44 20.45
N HIS A 107 11.00 7.92 20.21
CA HIS A 107 11.50 9.21 20.69
C HIS A 107 11.71 10.14 19.49
N GLY A 108 10.81 11.13 19.31
CA GLY A 108 10.85 12.02 18.15
C GLY A 108 10.60 11.27 16.84
N PHE A 109 11.39 11.60 15.81
CA PHE A 109 11.37 10.84 14.56
C PHE A 109 11.92 9.43 14.78
N ALA A 110 11.20 8.43 14.27
CA ALA A 110 11.67 7.05 14.27
C ALA A 110 11.14 6.30 13.04
N PHE A 111 12.04 5.63 12.33
CA PHE A 111 11.75 4.65 11.30
C PHE A 111 11.86 3.25 11.92
N VAL A 112 10.81 2.43 11.82
CA VAL A 112 10.79 1.07 12.36
C VAL A 112 10.33 0.10 11.28
N LEU A 113 11.19 -0.85 10.90
CA LEU A 113 10.86 -1.95 9.99
C LEU A 113 10.48 -3.20 10.80
N ILE A 114 9.34 -3.78 10.47
CA ILE A 114 8.80 -4.99 11.08
C ILE A 114 8.77 -6.09 10.02
N GLY A 115 9.19 -7.30 10.36
CA GLY A 115 9.12 -8.46 9.48
C GLY A 115 7.72 -9.03 9.38
N LYS A 116 7.48 -9.93 8.43
CA LYS A 116 6.22 -10.69 8.34
C LYS A 116 5.93 -11.55 9.57
N ASP A 117 6.96 -11.86 10.34
CA ASP A 117 6.87 -12.57 11.64
C ASP A 117 6.51 -11.65 12.82
N GLY A 118 6.07 -10.42 12.58
CA GLY A 118 5.72 -9.44 13.60
C GLY A 118 6.90 -8.86 14.40
N GLN A 119 8.14 -9.30 14.12
CA GLN A 119 9.32 -8.88 14.86
C GLN A 119 9.92 -7.59 14.31
N VAL A 120 10.37 -6.70 15.20
CA VAL A 120 11.14 -5.52 14.80
C VAL A 120 12.50 -5.96 14.24
N LYS A 121 12.76 -5.64 12.98
CA LYS A 121 14.00 -5.99 12.27
C LYS A 121 15.01 -4.84 12.25
N LEU A 122 14.50 -3.61 12.25
CA LEU A 122 15.35 -2.42 12.17
C LEU A 122 14.64 -1.24 12.85
N ARG A 123 15.45 -0.40 13.52
CA ARG A 123 15.01 0.88 14.05
C ARG A 123 16.06 1.95 13.76
N LYS A 124 15.65 3.10 13.22
CA LYS A 124 16.53 4.22 12.88
C LYS A 124 15.95 5.54 13.37
N PRO A 125 16.80 6.43 13.92
CA PRO A 125 16.39 7.78 14.33
C PRO A 125 16.49 8.81 13.19
N SER A 126 16.81 8.37 11.97
CA SER A 126 16.99 9.21 10.78
C SER A 126 16.36 8.54 9.56
N PRO A 127 16.04 9.31 8.51
CA PRO A 127 15.46 8.79 7.27
C PRO A 127 16.38 7.78 6.57
N TRP A 128 15.74 6.76 5.98
CA TRP A 128 16.39 5.70 5.24
C TRP A 128 15.82 5.59 3.83
N ASN A 129 16.70 5.50 2.83
CA ASN A 129 16.27 5.36 1.45
C ASN A 129 15.84 3.92 1.14
N ILE A 130 15.02 3.77 0.10
CA ILE A 130 14.44 2.48 -0.28
C ILE A 130 15.48 1.42 -0.64
N ARG A 131 16.62 1.80 -1.20
CA ARG A 131 17.71 0.87 -1.56
C ARG A 131 18.32 0.21 -0.32
N GLU A 132 18.50 0.95 0.76
CA GLU A 132 19.02 0.42 2.02
C GLU A 132 18.00 -0.50 2.69
N ILE A 133 16.72 -0.09 2.69
CA ILE A 133 15.61 -0.90 3.21
C ILE A 133 15.52 -2.21 2.45
N ALA A 134 15.53 -2.17 1.12
CA ALA A 134 15.52 -3.34 0.25
C ALA A 134 16.65 -4.31 0.56
N ARG A 135 17.88 -3.81 0.72
CA ARG A 135 19.06 -4.65 1.06
C ARG A 135 18.89 -5.40 2.38
N VAL A 136 18.25 -4.76 3.37
CA VAL A 136 17.97 -5.41 4.66
C VAL A 136 16.91 -6.50 4.49
N ILE A 137 15.81 -6.17 3.82
CA ILE A 137 14.70 -7.12 3.61
C ILE A 137 15.16 -8.31 2.76
N ASP A 138 15.89 -8.06 1.67
CA ASP A 138 16.30 -9.11 0.74
C ASP A 138 17.25 -10.15 1.36
N LYS A 139 17.85 -9.84 2.52
CA LYS A 139 18.66 -10.79 3.31
C LYS A 139 17.83 -11.58 4.34
N MET A 140 16.56 -11.25 4.55
CA MET A 140 15.72 -11.96 5.52
C MET A 140 15.38 -13.37 5.03
N PRO A 141 15.40 -14.41 5.90
CA PRO A 141 15.10 -15.81 5.50
C PRO A 141 13.76 -15.96 4.79
N ILE A 142 12.70 -15.33 5.32
CA ILE A 142 11.35 -15.39 4.71
C ILE A 142 11.38 -14.79 3.29
N ARG A 143 12.09 -13.67 3.09
CA ARG A 143 12.20 -13.04 1.76
C ARG A 143 12.97 -13.92 0.78
N GLN A 144 14.02 -14.58 1.22
CA GLN A 144 14.78 -15.52 0.38
C GLN A 144 13.91 -16.70 -0.10
N GLN A 145 13.04 -17.20 0.77
CA GLN A 145 12.06 -18.23 0.40
C GLN A 145 11.04 -17.72 -0.62
N GLU A 146 10.53 -16.48 -0.44
CA GLU A 146 9.62 -15.83 -1.40
C GLU A 146 10.26 -15.71 -2.79
N ILE A 147 11.52 -15.26 -2.84
CA ILE A 147 12.27 -15.13 -4.10
C ILE A 147 12.47 -16.50 -4.76
N ALA A 148 12.82 -17.52 -4.00
CA ALA A 148 13.02 -18.88 -4.52
C ALA A 148 11.71 -19.44 -5.12
N ARG A 149 10.58 -19.28 -4.40
CA ARG A 149 9.26 -19.70 -4.88
C ARG A 149 8.86 -18.98 -6.16
N LYS A 150 8.98 -17.65 -6.24
CA LYS A 150 8.69 -16.88 -7.46
C LYS A 150 9.55 -17.30 -8.66
N LYS A 151 10.78 -17.78 -8.42
CA LYS A 151 11.64 -18.33 -9.49
C LYS A 151 11.15 -19.69 -10.01
N GLN A 152 10.61 -20.53 -9.15
CA GLN A 152 10.04 -21.82 -9.57
C GLN A 152 8.77 -21.60 -10.39
N GLU A 153 7.84 -20.77 -9.90
CA GLU A 153 6.58 -20.46 -10.58
C GLU A 153 6.76 -19.88 -12.01
N LYS A 154 7.91 -19.26 -12.30
CA LYS A 154 8.23 -18.73 -13.64
C LYS A 154 8.86 -19.76 -14.59
N ARG A 155 9.23 -20.95 -14.10
CA ARG A 155 9.88 -22.01 -14.89
C ARG A 155 8.89 -23.11 -15.33
N ASP A 156 7.79 -23.20 -14.61
CA ASP A 156 6.66 -24.09 -14.90
C ASP A 156 5.63 -23.39 -15.80
#